data_54fa057a36fa3e82aa1b9d207f0906e1
#
_entry.id   54fa057a36fa3e82aa1b9d207f0906e1
#
_cell.length_a   1.000
_cell.length_b   1.000
_cell.length_c   1.000
_cell.angle_alpha   90.00
_cell.angle_beta   90.00
_cell.angle_gamma   90.00
#
_symmetry.space_group_name_H-M   'P 1'
#
loop_
_entity.id
_entity.type
_entity.pdbx_description
1 polymer ?
#
loop_
_entity_poly.entity_id
_entity_poly.type
_entity_poly.pdbx_seq_one_letter_code
_entity_poly.pdbx_strand_id
1 'polypeptide(L)'
;MFTVALKGIAGRKVRALLTAIAIVLGVAMISGTYILTDTINNGFNTIVTNSYKNADVVISGEAAFKNTNGNGVETPTFPQSVLTKVRALPDVDAAAGAVQSDNVKLIAKNGKVVDTGGAPSLGFSVDPRYQEFNPTQLTDGSWPKGSDQVAIDKATAANKGFAVGDPIRIQAVGPQRTFRISGIAELSGVGSIGGATFALFDLPTAQKFFAKQGQLDIIRIQSKPGVSTEKLISQIQPLLPPTAVVRDANAQVKEDKKQFDIAFLQYILLAFAGIALFV
;
A
#
# COMPACT_ATOMS: atom_id res chain seq x y z
N MET A 1 -10.25 27.02 51.65
CA MET A 1 -11.01 26.51 50.49
C MET A 1 -10.55 25.14 50.04
N PHE A 2 -9.25 24.87 49.88
CA PHE A 2 -8.71 23.58 49.43
C PHE A 2 -9.10 22.38 50.31
N THR A 3 -9.08 22.54 51.63
CA THR A 3 -9.47 21.51 52.62
C THR A 3 -10.98 21.13 52.57
N VAL A 4 -11.85 22.08 52.23
CA VAL A 4 -13.29 21.82 52.07
C VAL A 4 -13.56 21.05 50.78
N ALA A 5 -12.86 21.38 49.69
CA ALA A 5 -12.96 20.67 48.45
C ALA A 5 -12.48 19.21 48.58
N LEU A 6 -11.34 18.98 49.25
CA LEU A 6 -10.82 17.65 49.56
C LEU A 6 -11.76 16.80 50.41
N LYS A 7 -12.41 17.38 51.45
CA LYS A 7 -13.40 16.69 52.25
C LYS A 7 -14.69 16.38 51.48
N GLY A 8 -15.10 17.23 50.52
CA GLY A 8 -16.23 16.99 49.65
C GLY A 8 -15.98 15.80 48.68
N ILE A 9 -14.76 15.70 48.16
CA ILE A 9 -14.33 14.56 47.31
C ILE A 9 -14.26 13.26 48.15
N ALA A 10 -13.72 13.34 49.35
CA ALA A 10 -13.61 12.19 50.26
C ALA A 10 -14.97 11.64 50.72
N GLY A 11 -16.02 12.47 50.75
CA GLY A 11 -17.40 12.05 51.07
C GLY A 11 -18.11 11.36 49.88
N ARG A 12 -17.60 11.49 48.65
CA ARG A 12 -18.21 10.93 47.44
C ARG A 12 -17.17 10.12 46.61
N LYS A 13 -16.42 9.24 47.28
CA LYS A 13 -15.27 8.50 46.70
C LYS A 13 -15.60 7.77 45.40
N VAL A 14 -16.76 7.10 45.34
CA VAL A 14 -17.17 6.32 44.15
C VAL A 14 -17.38 7.25 42.94
N ARG A 15 -18.10 8.39 43.16
CA ARG A 15 -18.32 9.35 42.08
C ARG A 15 -16.99 9.97 41.59
N ALA A 16 -16.14 10.38 42.54
CA ALA A 16 -14.81 10.94 42.19
C ALA A 16 -13.95 9.93 41.44
N LEU A 17 -13.96 8.66 41.81
CA LEU A 17 -13.26 7.57 41.15
C LEU A 17 -13.80 7.36 39.73
N LEU A 18 -15.14 7.29 39.57
CA LEU A 18 -15.74 7.09 38.25
C LEU A 18 -15.45 8.27 37.31
N THR A 19 -15.52 9.50 37.80
CA THR A 19 -15.16 10.70 37.02
C THR A 19 -13.67 10.67 36.63
N ALA A 20 -12.78 10.31 37.54
CA ALA A 20 -11.34 10.18 37.22
C ALA A 20 -11.08 9.12 36.17
N ILE A 21 -11.73 7.96 36.26
CA ILE A 21 -11.63 6.88 35.24
C ILE A 21 -12.16 7.37 33.89
N ALA A 22 -13.31 8.08 33.86
CA ALA A 22 -13.86 8.60 32.61
C ALA A 22 -12.90 9.59 31.94
N ILE A 23 -12.32 10.51 32.71
CA ILE A 23 -11.31 11.46 32.18
C ILE A 23 -10.08 10.73 31.64
N VAL A 24 -9.55 9.76 32.42
CA VAL A 24 -8.38 8.97 31.99
C VAL A 24 -8.67 8.22 30.69
N LEU A 25 -9.85 7.57 30.59
CA LEU A 25 -10.25 6.86 29.37
C LEU A 25 -10.42 7.81 28.19
N GLY A 26 -11.06 8.97 28.39
CA GLY A 26 -11.22 9.97 27.33
C GLY A 26 -9.87 10.49 26.79
N VAL A 27 -8.95 10.84 27.71
CA VAL A 27 -7.60 11.27 27.33
C VAL A 27 -6.81 10.14 26.64
N ALA A 28 -6.93 8.91 27.16
CA ALA A 28 -6.29 7.74 26.56
C ALA A 28 -6.82 7.45 25.15
N MET A 29 -8.13 7.59 24.91
CA MET A 29 -8.73 7.45 23.58
C MET A 29 -8.22 8.52 22.60
N ILE A 30 -8.18 9.78 23.04
CA ILE A 30 -7.65 10.88 22.19
C ILE A 30 -6.19 10.62 21.84
N SER A 31 -5.36 10.37 22.84
CA SER A 31 -3.93 10.09 22.63
C SER A 31 -3.70 8.85 21.76
N GLY A 32 -4.46 7.77 22.00
CA GLY A 32 -4.41 6.54 21.22
C GLY A 32 -4.82 6.77 19.78
N THR A 33 -5.83 7.61 19.52
CA THR A 33 -6.25 7.98 18.16
C THR A 33 -5.12 8.69 17.41
N TYR A 34 -4.48 9.68 18.02
CA TYR A 34 -3.35 10.39 17.37
C TYR A 34 -2.18 9.46 17.09
N ILE A 35 -1.77 8.64 18.07
CA ILE A 35 -0.66 7.70 17.90
C ILE A 35 -0.97 6.71 16.78
N LEU A 36 -2.19 6.14 16.75
CA LEU A 36 -2.60 5.20 15.72
C LEU A 36 -2.60 5.84 14.33
N THR A 37 -3.23 7.00 14.18
CA THR A 37 -3.29 7.73 12.90
C THR A 37 -1.91 8.16 12.41
N ASP A 38 -1.04 8.65 13.28
CA ASP A 38 0.33 9.02 12.93
C ASP A 38 1.14 7.79 12.51
N THR A 39 0.98 6.67 13.21
CA THR A 39 1.66 5.41 12.86
C THR A 39 1.24 4.91 11.48
N ILE A 40 -0.07 4.91 11.18
CA ILE A 40 -0.61 4.52 9.88
C ILE A 40 -0.10 5.47 8.79
N ASN A 41 -0.22 6.77 8.98
CA ASN A 41 0.24 7.79 8.01
C ASN A 41 1.74 7.68 7.73
N ASN A 42 2.56 7.51 8.75
CA ASN A 42 4.00 7.36 8.60
C ASN A 42 4.35 6.05 7.85
N GLY A 43 3.65 4.96 8.14
CA GLY A 43 3.78 3.70 7.40
C GLY A 43 3.49 3.88 5.91
N PHE A 44 2.32 4.44 5.56
CA PHE A 44 1.95 4.72 4.17
C PHE A 44 2.90 5.70 3.49
N ASN A 45 3.27 6.78 4.15
CA ASN A 45 4.22 7.76 3.61
C ASN A 45 5.57 7.12 3.28
N THR A 46 6.04 6.21 4.12
CA THR A 46 7.29 5.47 3.90
C THR A 46 7.17 4.54 2.69
N ILE A 47 6.07 3.78 2.58
CA ILE A 47 5.81 2.88 1.46
C ILE A 47 5.75 3.65 0.15
N VAL A 48 4.91 4.71 0.09
CA VAL A 48 4.76 5.52 -1.13
C VAL A 48 6.10 6.14 -1.53
N THR A 49 6.84 6.72 -0.59
CA THR A 49 8.15 7.32 -0.89
C THR A 49 9.16 6.27 -1.38
N ASN A 50 9.22 5.10 -0.74
CA ASN A 50 10.13 4.03 -1.13
C ASN A 50 9.74 3.41 -2.47
N SER A 51 8.47 3.42 -2.85
CA SER A 51 7.99 2.91 -4.15
C SER A 51 8.52 3.69 -5.34
N TYR A 52 8.97 4.92 -5.13
CA TYR A 52 9.49 5.81 -6.18
C TYR A 52 10.94 6.26 -5.96
N LYS A 53 11.61 5.72 -4.93
CA LYS A 53 12.93 6.20 -4.48
C LYS A 53 13.98 6.29 -5.59
N ASN A 54 13.95 5.37 -6.55
CA ASN A 54 14.94 5.27 -7.62
C ASN A 54 14.33 5.62 -8.99
N ALA A 55 13.15 6.21 -9.03
CA ALA A 55 12.55 6.72 -10.24
C ALA A 55 12.68 8.25 -10.30
N ASP A 56 13.04 8.78 -11.45
CA ASP A 56 13.01 10.23 -11.72
C ASP A 56 11.66 10.62 -12.30
N VAL A 57 11.09 9.76 -13.13
CA VAL A 57 9.84 9.97 -13.84
C VAL A 57 8.95 8.74 -13.71
N VAL A 58 7.66 8.97 -13.62
CA VAL A 58 6.63 7.92 -13.51
C VAL A 58 5.55 8.15 -14.55
N ILE A 59 5.13 7.07 -15.22
CA ILE A 59 3.91 7.04 -16.03
C ILE A 59 2.87 6.24 -15.25
N SER A 60 1.69 6.79 -15.09
CA SER A 60 0.54 6.15 -14.44
C SER A 60 -0.73 6.40 -15.26
N GLY A 61 -1.77 5.61 -14.99
CA GLY A 61 -3.09 5.92 -15.52
C GLY A 61 -3.61 7.23 -14.95
N GLU A 62 -4.36 7.97 -15.75
CA GLU A 62 -5.04 9.19 -15.32
C GLU A 62 -6.52 8.92 -15.14
N ALA A 63 -7.01 8.99 -13.90
CA ALA A 63 -8.43 8.85 -13.63
C ALA A 63 -9.21 10.02 -14.20
N ALA A 64 -10.25 9.74 -14.98
CA ALA A 64 -11.10 10.77 -15.58
C ALA A 64 -11.88 11.61 -14.54
N PHE A 65 -12.08 11.05 -13.34
CA PHE A 65 -12.77 11.69 -12.23
C PHE A 65 -11.97 11.55 -10.95
N LYS A 66 -11.76 12.65 -10.25
CA LYS A 66 -11.23 12.62 -8.87
C LYS A 66 -12.36 12.23 -7.94
N ASN A 67 -12.26 11.08 -7.31
CA ASN A 67 -13.23 10.67 -6.29
C ASN A 67 -12.91 11.37 -4.97
N THR A 68 -13.80 12.21 -4.50
CA THR A 68 -13.66 12.93 -3.22
C THR A 68 -14.08 12.10 -2.00
N ASN A 69 -14.58 10.88 -2.21
CA ASN A 69 -15.21 10.07 -1.16
C ASN A 69 -14.33 8.97 -0.57
N GLY A 70 -13.01 9.00 -0.81
CA GLY A 70 -12.07 8.07 -0.16
C GLY A 70 -12.11 6.62 -0.67
N ASN A 71 -13.05 6.26 -1.55
CA ASN A 71 -13.02 4.98 -2.25
C ASN A 71 -12.06 5.10 -3.43
N GLY A 72 -10.96 4.37 -3.41
CA GLY A 72 -9.92 4.42 -4.43
C GLY A 72 -10.50 4.37 -5.83
N VAL A 73 -10.18 5.36 -6.64
CA VAL A 73 -10.50 5.32 -8.07
C VAL A 73 -9.52 4.37 -8.72
N GLU A 74 -10.02 3.29 -9.34
CA GLU A 74 -9.15 2.49 -10.20
C GLU A 74 -8.60 3.40 -11.30
N THR A 75 -7.29 3.61 -11.27
CA THR A 75 -6.62 4.31 -12.36
C THR A 75 -6.66 3.41 -13.59
N PRO A 76 -6.97 3.96 -14.78
CA PRO A 76 -7.03 3.16 -15.99
C PRO A 76 -5.66 2.59 -16.32
N THR A 77 -5.64 1.38 -16.85
CA THR A 77 -4.44 0.75 -17.40
C THR A 77 -4.10 1.37 -18.75
N PHE A 78 -2.87 1.19 -19.19
CA PHE A 78 -2.40 1.61 -20.51
C PHE A 78 -1.58 0.52 -21.19
N PRO A 79 -1.45 0.54 -22.54
CA PRO A 79 -0.78 -0.53 -23.29
C PRO A 79 0.67 -0.72 -22.89
N GLN A 80 1.09 -1.96 -22.70
CA GLN A 80 2.48 -2.33 -22.41
C GLN A 80 3.48 -1.88 -23.50
N SER A 81 3.02 -1.63 -24.72
CA SER A 81 3.87 -1.11 -25.82
C SER A 81 4.47 0.27 -25.48
N VAL A 82 3.87 1.04 -24.57
CA VAL A 82 4.45 2.29 -24.06
C VAL A 82 5.81 2.04 -23.41
N LEU A 83 5.95 0.96 -22.61
CA LEU A 83 7.23 0.60 -21.99
C LEU A 83 8.33 0.35 -23.01
N THR A 84 7.99 -0.34 -24.13
CA THR A 84 8.96 -0.59 -25.21
C THR A 84 9.42 0.71 -25.86
N LYS A 85 8.49 1.64 -26.11
CA LYS A 85 8.82 2.95 -26.68
C LYS A 85 9.68 3.79 -25.73
N VAL A 86 9.35 3.78 -24.44
CA VAL A 86 10.11 4.51 -23.42
C VAL A 86 11.52 3.97 -23.28
N ARG A 87 11.70 2.65 -23.27
CA ARG A 87 13.03 2.03 -23.22
C ARG A 87 13.90 2.34 -24.43
N ALA A 88 13.31 2.68 -25.56
CA ALA A 88 14.04 3.05 -26.78
C ALA A 88 14.53 4.52 -26.77
N LEU A 89 14.12 5.34 -25.80
CA LEU A 89 14.58 6.71 -25.70
C LEU A 89 16.06 6.76 -25.28
N PRO A 90 16.87 7.64 -25.91
CA PRO A 90 18.30 7.69 -25.63
C PRO A 90 18.65 8.19 -24.23
N ASP A 91 17.78 8.95 -23.61
CA ASP A 91 17.95 9.57 -22.29
C ASP A 91 17.46 8.70 -21.12
N VAL A 92 16.86 7.54 -21.41
CA VAL A 92 16.43 6.54 -20.41
C VAL A 92 17.57 5.61 -20.08
N ASP A 93 17.85 5.43 -18.78
CA ASP A 93 18.80 4.46 -18.25
C ASP A 93 18.09 3.13 -17.97
N ALA A 94 17.04 3.18 -17.19
CA ALA A 94 16.21 2.01 -16.84
C ALA A 94 14.71 2.36 -16.83
N ALA A 95 13.88 1.39 -17.19
CA ALA A 95 12.43 1.52 -17.08
C ALA A 95 11.77 0.17 -16.77
N ALA A 96 10.91 0.13 -15.75
CA ALA A 96 10.17 -1.05 -15.34
C ALA A 96 8.68 -0.77 -15.31
N GLY A 97 7.90 -1.65 -15.95
CA GLY A 97 6.44 -1.64 -15.91
C GLY A 97 5.92 -2.60 -14.86
N ALA A 98 4.80 -2.24 -14.22
CA ALA A 98 4.16 -3.08 -13.23
C ALA A 98 2.63 -3.04 -13.34
N VAL A 99 1.99 -4.09 -12.83
CA VAL A 99 0.55 -4.15 -12.57
C VAL A 99 0.30 -4.44 -11.11
N GLN A 100 -0.84 -3.96 -10.61
CA GLN A 100 -1.29 -4.16 -9.24
C GLN A 100 -2.79 -4.49 -9.21
N SER A 101 -3.25 -5.05 -8.09
CA SER A 101 -4.66 -5.32 -7.83
C SER A 101 -4.92 -5.23 -6.33
N ASP A 102 -6.02 -4.63 -5.94
CA ASP A 102 -6.54 -4.55 -4.58
C ASP A 102 -7.56 -5.65 -4.25
N ASN A 103 -7.84 -6.52 -5.22
CA ASN A 103 -8.80 -7.61 -5.13
C ASN A 103 -8.15 -9.00 -4.97
N VAL A 104 -6.98 -9.08 -4.35
CA VAL A 104 -6.31 -10.37 -4.13
C VAL A 104 -6.72 -10.95 -2.78
N LYS A 105 -7.14 -12.22 -2.74
CA LYS A 105 -7.54 -12.95 -1.53
C LYS A 105 -6.60 -14.13 -1.32
N LEU A 106 -5.82 -14.10 -0.24
CA LEU A 106 -5.00 -15.24 0.17
C LEU A 106 -5.88 -16.19 1.00
N ILE A 107 -5.73 -17.49 0.76
CA ILE A 107 -6.51 -18.53 1.43
C ILE A 107 -5.58 -19.33 2.34
N ALA A 108 -5.86 -19.31 3.63
CA ALA A 108 -5.09 -20.02 4.64
C ALA A 108 -5.21 -21.56 4.48
N LYS A 109 -4.31 -22.31 5.13
CA LYS A 109 -4.27 -23.78 5.09
C LYS A 109 -5.60 -24.43 5.49
N ASN A 110 -6.39 -23.76 6.35
CA ASN A 110 -7.72 -24.21 6.78
C ASN A 110 -8.85 -23.93 5.76
N GLY A 111 -8.54 -23.39 4.59
CA GLY A 111 -9.50 -23.07 3.54
C GLY A 111 -10.23 -21.74 3.68
N LYS A 112 -10.01 -20.98 4.74
CA LYS A 112 -10.63 -19.68 4.93
C LYS A 112 -9.77 -18.58 4.31
N VAL A 113 -10.40 -17.51 3.84
CA VAL A 113 -9.69 -16.29 3.43
C VAL A 113 -8.90 -15.75 4.63
N VAL A 114 -7.68 -15.29 4.39
CA VAL A 114 -6.87 -14.63 5.42
C VAL A 114 -7.60 -13.36 5.84
N ASP A 115 -7.98 -13.30 7.10
CA ASP A 115 -8.63 -12.12 7.68
C ASP A 115 -7.58 -11.02 7.88
N THR A 116 -7.87 -9.86 7.32
CA THR A 116 -7.02 -8.67 7.37
C THR A 116 -7.53 -7.63 8.38
N GLY A 117 -8.66 -7.90 9.06
CA GLY A 117 -9.28 -6.93 9.97
C GLY A 117 -9.77 -5.66 9.26
N GLY A 118 -10.08 -5.74 7.97
CA GLY A 118 -10.48 -4.60 7.12
C GLY A 118 -9.32 -3.90 6.40
N ALA A 119 -8.07 -4.30 6.65
CA ALA A 119 -6.93 -3.81 5.88
C ALA A 119 -6.92 -4.38 4.45
N PRO A 120 -6.29 -3.71 3.48
CA PRO A 120 -6.27 -4.17 2.09
C PRO A 120 -5.51 -5.49 1.91
N SER A 121 -5.92 -6.24 0.89
CA SER A 121 -5.20 -7.43 0.43
C SER A 121 -4.79 -7.21 -1.02
N LEU A 122 -3.49 -7.05 -1.25
CA LEU A 122 -2.91 -6.47 -2.45
C LEU A 122 -2.18 -7.52 -3.29
N GLY A 123 -2.17 -7.34 -4.58
CA GLY A 123 -1.34 -8.10 -5.51
C GLY A 123 -0.45 -7.17 -6.32
N PHE A 124 0.81 -7.54 -6.52
CA PHE A 124 1.75 -6.77 -7.30
C PHE A 124 2.53 -7.65 -8.26
N SER A 125 2.92 -7.09 -9.38
CA SER A 125 3.96 -7.70 -10.19
C SER A 125 5.35 -7.22 -9.76
N VAL A 126 6.33 -8.10 -9.87
CA VAL A 126 7.75 -7.79 -9.66
C VAL A 126 8.57 -8.17 -10.91
N ASP A 127 9.59 -7.39 -11.22
CA ASP A 127 10.60 -7.73 -12.21
C ASP A 127 11.97 -7.78 -11.53
N PRO A 128 12.54 -8.97 -11.31
CA PRO A 128 13.82 -9.11 -10.62
C PRO A 128 15.02 -8.46 -11.33
N ARG A 129 14.85 -8.08 -12.60
CA ARG A 129 15.90 -7.38 -13.37
C ARG A 129 16.01 -5.90 -13.01
N TYR A 130 14.96 -5.34 -12.38
CA TYR A 130 14.83 -3.94 -12.01
C TYR A 130 14.48 -3.82 -10.54
N GLN A 131 15.31 -4.42 -9.67
CA GLN A 131 15.07 -4.44 -8.21
C GLN A 131 15.12 -3.05 -7.61
N GLU A 132 15.81 -2.12 -8.22
CA GLU A 132 15.88 -0.71 -7.83
C GLU A 132 14.51 -0.04 -7.78
N PHE A 133 13.55 -0.49 -8.61
CA PHE A 133 12.18 0.01 -8.61
C PHE A 133 11.21 -0.82 -7.75
N ASN A 134 11.71 -1.87 -7.11
CA ASN A 134 10.86 -2.75 -6.31
C ASN A 134 10.78 -2.25 -4.87
N PRO A 135 9.58 -1.88 -4.35
CA PRO A 135 9.42 -1.44 -2.97
C PRO A 135 9.45 -2.58 -1.95
N THR A 136 9.57 -3.83 -2.41
CA THR A 136 9.59 -5.01 -1.54
C THR A 136 10.99 -5.63 -1.48
N GLN A 137 11.28 -6.32 -0.38
CA GLN A 137 12.52 -7.06 -0.17
C GLN A 137 12.20 -8.50 0.22
N LEU A 138 12.95 -9.45 -0.34
CA LEU A 138 12.87 -10.85 0.09
C LEU A 138 13.51 -11.00 1.47
N THR A 139 12.82 -11.71 2.36
CA THR A 139 13.36 -12.13 3.66
C THR A 139 13.72 -13.62 3.65
N ASP A 140 13.12 -14.40 2.73
CA ASP A 140 13.41 -15.82 2.54
C ASP A 140 13.05 -16.25 1.11
N GLY A 141 13.73 -17.27 0.59
CA GLY A 141 13.47 -17.86 -0.72
C GLY A 141 13.93 -17.02 -1.91
N SER A 142 13.13 -16.99 -2.96
CA SER A 142 13.45 -16.33 -4.24
C SER A 142 12.25 -15.59 -4.83
N TRP A 143 12.52 -14.63 -5.71
CA TRP A 143 11.46 -13.97 -6.49
C TRP A 143 10.68 -14.97 -7.33
N PRO A 144 9.35 -14.80 -7.47
CA PRO A 144 8.51 -15.70 -8.26
C PRO A 144 8.92 -15.66 -9.75
N LYS A 145 8.91 -16.83 -10.38
CA LYS A 145 9.19 -17.01 -11.80
C LYS A 145 8.15 -17.96 -12.38
N GLY A 146 7.54 -17.55 -13.50
CA GLY A 146 6.55 -18.36 -14.19
C GLY A 146 5.19 -18.40 -13.51
N SER A 147 4.28 -19.20 -14.04
CA SER A 147 2.84 -19.11 -13.80
C SER A 147 2.36 -19.77 -12.50
N ASP A 148 3.21 -20.46 -11.77
CA ASP A 148 2.87 -21.28 -10.60
C ASP A 148 3.53 -20.84 -9.30
N GLN A 149 4.34 -19.77 -9.33
CA GLN A 149 5.06 -19.27 -8.18
C GLN A 149 4.50 -17.92 -7.69
N VAL A 150 4.64 -17.70 -6.38
CA VAL A 150 4.24 -16.48 -5.70
C VAL A 150 5.18 -16.22 -4.52
N ALA A 151 5.50 -14.96 -4.25
CA ALA A 151 6.00 -14.57 -2.94
C ALA A 151 4.89 -13.91 -2.14
N ILE A 152 4.84 -14.15 -0.84
CA ILE A 152 3.81 -13.60 0.06
C ILE A 152 4.44 -12.75 1.16
N ASP A 153 3.62 -11.93 1.79
CA ASP A 153 4.08 -11.10 2.89
C ASP A 153 4.48 -11.92 4.12
N LYS A 154 5.51 -11.44 4.82
CA LYS A 154 6.11 -12.06 5.98
C LYS A 154 5.13 -12.25 7.14
N ALA A 155 4.24 -11.28 7.36
CA ALA A 155 3.27 -11.34 8.45
C ALA A 155 2.24 -12.46 8.19
N THR A 156 1.74 -12.58 6.97
CA THR A 156 0.84 -13.68 6.57
C THR A 156 1.56 -15.03 6.70
N ALA A 157 2.80 -15.14 6.22
CA ALA A 157 3.57 -16.36 6.31
C ALA A 157 3.69 -16.81 7.77
N ALA A 158 4.12 -15.94 8.67
CA ALA A 158 4.27 -16.22 10.09
C ALA A 158 2.93 -16.56 10.77
N ASN A 159 1.90 -15.73 10.58
CA ASN A 159 0.63 -15.87 11.28
C ASN A 159 -0.22 -17.05 10.80
N LYS A 160 -0.03 -17.51 9.56
CA LYS A 160 -0.79 -18.64 8.97
C LYS A 160 0.03 -19.89 8.78
N GLY A 161 1.30 -19.88 9.25
CA GLY A 161 2.19 -21.04 9.22
C GLY A 161 2.60 -21.47 7.82
N PHE A 162 2.80 -20.52 6.90
CA PHE A 162 3.32 -20.79 5.56
C PHE A 162 4.84 -20.68 5.54
N ALA A 163 5.45 -21.54 4.73
CA ALA A 163 6.89 -21.55 4.46
C ALA A 163 7.16 -21.57 2.95
N VAL A 164 8.38 -21.23 2.56
CA VAL A 164 8.84 -21.41 1.18
C VAL A 164 8.70 -22.87 0.78
N GLY A 165 8.12 -23.11 -0.39
CA GLY A 165 7.78 -24.44 -0.92
C GLY A 165 6.34 -24.87 -0.68
N ASP A 166 5.62 -24.28 0.28
CA ASP A 166 4.23 -24.62 0.56
C ASP A 166 3.30 -24.21 -0.61
N PRO A 167 2.22 -24.96 -0.83
CA PRO A 167 1.13 -24.52 -1.71
C PRO A 167 0.25 -23.49 -1.00
N ILE A 168 -0.14 -22.45 -1.72
CA ILE A 168 -1.12 -21.48 -1.28
C ILE A 168 -2.17 -21.25 -2.37
N ARG A 169 -3.43 -21.17 -1.97
CA ARG A 169 -4.51 -20.78 -2.87
C ARG A 169 -4.72 -19.27 -2.81
N ILE A 170 -4.82 -18.66 -3.96
CA ILE A 170 -5.03 -17.22 -4.10
C ILE A 170 -6.14 -16.99 -5.12
N GLN A 171 -6.99 -16.02 -4.84
CA GLN A 171 -8.03 -15.55 -5.75
C GLN A 171 -7.78 -14.07 -6.08
N ALA A 172 -7.91 -13.71 -7.35
CA ALA A 172 -7.97 -12.34 -7.82
C ALA A 172 -9.22 -12.17 -8.69
N VAL A 173 -9.07 -11.83 -9.96
CA VAL A 173 -10.19 -11.82 -10.92
C VAL A 173 -10.44 -13.25 -11.41
N GLY A 174 -11.64 -13.80 -11.12
CA GLY A 174 -12.02 -15.17 -11.50
C GLY A 174 -11.80 -16.22 -10.42
N PRO A 175 -11.67 -17.50 -10.78
CA PRO A 175 -11.57 -18.60 -9.83
C PRO A 175 -10.22 -18.59 -9.10
N GLN A 176 -10.21 -19.14 -7.88
CA GLN A 176 -8.99 -19.34 -7.12
C GLN A 176 -7.99 -20.25 -7.87
N ARG A 177 -6.71 -19.94 -7.70
CA ARG A 177 -5.61 -20.76 -8.24
C ARG A 177 -4.65 -21.16 -7.12
N THR A 178 -4.01 -22.30 -7.29
CA THR A 178 -2.93 -22.76 -6.41
C THR A 178 -1.60 -22.32 -6.97
N PHE A 179 -0.78 -21.73 -6.11
CA PHE A 179 0.61 -21.35 -6.37
C PHE A 179 1.53 -22.01 -5.36
N ARG A 180 2.79 -22.16 -5.72
CA ARG A 180 3.87 -22.53 -4.79
C ARG A 180 4.50 -21.26 -4.24
N ILE A 181 4.66 -21.16 -2.94
CA ILE A 181 5.39 -20.06 -2.32
C ILE A 181 6.88 -20.20 -2.68
N SER A 182 7.39 -19.29 -3.49
CA SER A 182 8.80 -19.24 -3.88
C SER A 182 9.63 -18.35 -2.95
N GLY A 183 8.98 -17.41 -2.26
CA GLY A 183 9.64 -16.49 -1.35
C GLY A 183 8.69 -15.84 -0.36
N ILE A 184 9.29 -15.29 0.68
CA ILE A 184 8.65 -14.46 1.68
C ILE A 184 9.26 -13.08 1.59
N ALA A 185 8.41 -12.05 1.56
CA ALA A 185 8.85 -10.68 1.33
C ALA A 185 8.24 -9.72 2.38
N GLU A 186 8.88 -8.56 2.53
CA GLU A 186 8.35 -7.44 3.30
C GLU A 186 8.45 -6.15 2.50
N LEU A 187 7.63 -5.17 2.81
CA LEU A 187 7.75 -3.83 2.25
C LEU A 187 8.94 -3.13 2.87
N SER A 188 9.79 -2.53 2.04
CA SER A 188 11.04 -1.90 2.48
C SER A 188 10.80 -0.87 3.58
N GLY A 189 11.37 -1.14 4.76
CA GLY A 189 11.30 -0.28 5.93
C GLY A 189 10.01 -0.38 6.76
N VAL A 190 9.09 -1.31 6.41
CA VAL A 190 7.83 -1.48 7.16
C VAL A 190 7.54 -2.97 7.35
N GLY A 191 7.65 -3.45 8.57
CA GLY A 191 7.47 -4.87 8.89
C GLY A 191 6.03 -5.38 8.76
N SER A 192 5.03 -4.49 8.83
CA SER A 192 3.61 -4.80 8.63
C SER A 192 2.82 -3.53 8.36
N ILE A 193 1.82 -3.60 7.50
CA ILE A 193 0.91 -2.49 7.20
C ILE A 193 -0.43 -2.77 7.90
N GLY A 194 -0.46 -2.73 9.23
CA GLY A 194 -1.71 -2.78 9.98
C GLY A 194 -2.64 -3.95 9.64
N GLY A 195 -2.10 -5.14 9.34
CA GLY A 195 -2.88 -6.31 8.95
C GLY A 195 -3.10 -6.49 7.44
N ALA A 196 -2.64 -5.56 6.61
CA ALA A 196 -2.67 -5.72 5.16
C ALA A 196 -1.82 -6.94 4.74
N THR A 197 -2.28 -7.64 3.69
CA THR A 197 -1.58 -8.77 3.11
C THR A 197 -1.18 -8.45 1.68
N PHE A 198 -0.14 -9.08 1.16
CA PHE A 198 0.18 -8.97 -0.26
C PHE A 198 0.73 -10.26 -0.86
N ALA A 199 0.57 -10.37 -2.17
CA ALA A 199 1.13 -11.43 -2.99
C ALA A 199 1.86 -10.83 -4.19
N LEU A 200 3.06 -11.35 -4.48
CA LEU A 200 3.94 -10.90 -5.55
C LEU A 200 4.01 -11.98 -6.62
N PHE A 201 3.88 -11.58 -7.87
CA PHE A 201 3.95 -12.46 -9.03
C PHE A 201 4.94 -11.89 -10.05
N ASP A 202 5.44 -12.71 -10.96
CA ASP A 202 6.11 -12.16 -12.14
C ASP A 202 5.11 -11.38 -13.02
N LEU A 203 5.59 -10.43 -13.81
CA LEU A 203 4.72 -9.54 -14.57
C LEU A 203 3.73 -10.28 -15.49
N PRO A 204 4.13 -11.29 -16.31
CA PRO A 204 3.17 -12.00 -17.16
C PRO A 204 2.09 -12.76 -16.38
N THR A 205 2.45 -13.33 -15.24
CA THR A 205 1.50 -14.03 -14.37
C THR A 205 0.54 -13.05 -13.72
N ALA A 206 1.04 -11.93 -13.18
CA ALA A 206 0.22 -10.87 -12.61
C ALA A 206 -0.77 -10.31 -13.63
N GLN A 207 -0.31 -9.98 -14.84
CA GLN A 207 -1.16 -9.47 -15.92
C GLN A 207 -2.31 -10.44 -16.24
N LYS A 208 -2.01 -11.75 -16.33
CA LYS A 208 -3.04 -12.76 -16.59
C LYS A 208 -3.98 -12.93 -15.39
N PHE A 209 -3.44 -12.93 -14.17
CA PHE A 209 -4.19 -13.21 -12.95
C PHE A 209 -5.08 -12.03 -12.54
N PHE A 210 -4.69 -10.82 -12.88
CA PHE A 210 -5.45 -9.58 -12.63
C PHE A 210 -6.30 -9.14 -13.83
N ALA A 211 -6.38 -9.95 -14.90
CA ALA A 211 -7.10 -9.63 -16.14
C ALA A 211 -6.58 -8.34 -16.83
N LYS A 212 -5.27 -8.11 -16.79
CA LYS A 212 -4.57 -6.94 -17.37
C LYS A 212 -3.55 -7.32 -18.45
N GLN A 213 -3.85 -8.35 -19.27
CA GLN A 213 -2.94 -8.83 -20.30
C GLN A 213 -2.57 -7.73 -21.31
N GLY A 214 -1.26 -7.53 -21.52
CA GLY A 214 -0.77 -6.48 -22.42
C GLY A 214 -0.98 -5.05 -21.91
N GLN A 215 -1.38 -4.88 -20.65
CA GLN A 215 -1.59 -3.60 -20.00
C GLN A 215 -0.63 -3.42 -18.83
N LEU A 216 -0.41 -2.16 -18.46
CA LEU A 216 0.35 -1.76 -17.27
C LEU A 216 -0.47 -0.73 -16.48
N ASP A 217 -0.25 -0.69 -15.18
CA ASP A 217 -0.77 0.34 -14.29
C ASP A 217 0.24 1.46 -14.10
N ILE A 218 1.54 1.13 -14.14
CA ILE A 218 2.63 2.06 -13.86
C ILE A 218 3.90 1.69 -14.62
N ILE A 219 4.68 2.70 -15.02
CA ILE A 219 6.07 2.56 -15.45
C ILE A 219 6.90 3.51 -14.60
N ARG A 220 7.95 2.97 -13.96
CA ARG A 220 8.97 3.73 -13.24
C ARG A 220 10.20 3.85 -14.13
N ILE A 221 10.77 5.05 -14.22
CA ILE A 221 11.80 5.38 -15.19
C ILE A 221 12.93 6.11 -14.46
N GLN A 222 14.15 5.66 -14.70
CA GLN A 222 15.38 6.31 -14.30
C GLN A 222 16.02 6.97 -15.53
N SER A 223 16.42 8.23 -15.39
CA SER A 223 17.12 8.97 -16.40
C SER A 223 18.63 8.65 -16.39
N LYS A 224 19.28 8.82 -17.53
CA LYS A 224 20.75 8.81 -17.57
C LYS A 224 21.33 9.98 -16.79
N PRO A 225 22.54 9.86 -16.22
CA PRO A 225 23.20 10.95 -15.53
C PRO A 225 23.26 12.23 -16.35
N GLY A 226 22.87 13.37 -15.74
CA GLY A 226 22.89 14.68 -16.40
C GLY A 226 21.64 15.02 -17.25
N VAL A 227 20.67 14.11 -17.34
CA VAL A 227 19.39 14.37 -18.00
C VAL A 227 18.41 14.96 -16.97
N SER A 228 17.80 16.11 -17.29
CA SER A 228 16.78 16.68 -16.40
C SER A 228 15.43 15.96 -16.55
N THR A 229 14.68 15.94 -15.47
CA THR A 229 13.34 15.34 -15.40
C THR A 229 12.39 15.98 -16.42
N GLU A 230 12.44 17.29 -16.58
CA GLU A 230 11.61 18.04 -17.52
C GLU A 230 11.88 17.64 -18.99
N LYS A 231 13.18 17.46 -19.33
CA LYS A 231 13.57 16.98 -20.66
C LYS A 231 12.99 15.59 -20.92
N LEU A 232 13.15 14.69 -19.96
CA LEU A 232 12.65 13.33 -20.09
C LEU A 232 11.12 13.29 -20.20
N ILE A 233 10.39 14.07 -19.39
CA ILE A 233 8.94 14.22 -19.49
C ILE A 233 8.53 14.69 -20.87
N SER A 234 9.19 15.72 -21.44
CA SER A 234 8.86 16.24 -22.78
C SER A 234 9.03 15.22 -23.89
N GLN A 235 9.97 14.29 -23.75
CA GLN A 235 10.19 13.19 -24.71
C GLN A 235 9.14 12.07 -24.57
N ILE A 236 8.68 11.82 -23.34
CA ILE A 236 7.73 10.75 -23.05
C ILE A 236 6.31 11.16 -23.36
N GLN A 237 5.92 12.41 -23.08
CA GLN A 237 4.55 12.92 -23.24
C GLN A 237 3.90 12.58 -24.59
N PRO A 238 4.59 12.72 -25.76
CA PRO A 238 4.00 12.40 -27.07
C PRO A 238 3.76 10.90 -27.29
N LEU A 239 4.36 10.03 -26.48
CA LEU A 239 4.25 8.57 -26.61
C LEU A 239 3.05 7.99 -25.87
N LEU A 240 2.40 8.81 -25.02
CA LEU A 240 1.34 8.37 -24.13
C LEU A 240 -0.02 8.35 -24.81
N PRO A 241 -0.86 7.34 -24.50
CA PRO A 241 -2.27 7.39 -24.83
C PRO A 241 -3.00 8.40 -23.91
N PRO A 242 -4.21 8.83 -24.27
CA PRO A 242 -4.99 9.77 -23.46
C PRO A 242 -5.33 9.30 -22.04
N THR A 243 -5.22 8.00 -21.79
CA THR A 243 -5.49 7.36 -20.49
C THR A 243 -4.26 7.32 -19.55
N ALA A 244 -3.11 7.83 -20.00
CA ALA A 244 -1.88 7.82 -19.22
C ALA A 244 -1.27 9.22 -19.10
N VAL A 245 -0.60 9.46 -18.01
CA VAL A 245 0.09 10.71 -17.71
C VAL A 245 1.50 10.44 -17.23
N VAL A 246 2.43 11.30 -17.60
CA VAL A 246 3.81 11.29 -17.09
C VAL A 246 4.00 12.39 -16.07
N ARG A 247 4.64 12.07 -14.95
CA ARG A 247 4.93 13.02 -13.87
C ARG A 247 6.35 12.82 -13.33
N ASP A 248 6.92 13.85 -12.77
CA ASP A 248 8.04 13.74 -11.86
C ASP A 248 7.69 12.79 -10.70
N ALA A 249 8.66 11.98 -10.25
CA ALA A 249 8.43 10.99 -9.20
C ALA A 249 7.96 11.62 -7.87
N ASN A 250 8.50 12.80 -7.51
CA ASN A 250 8.06 13.50 -6.30
C ASN A 250 6.64 14.06 -6.43
N ALA A 251 6.24 14.47 -7.66
CA ALA A 251 4.87 14.88 -7.93
C ALA A 251 3.90 13.68 -7.82
N GLN A 252 4.31 12.51 -8.29
CA GLN A 252 3.53 11.28 -8.14
C GLN A 252 3.41 10.87 -6.66
N VAL A 253 4.50 10.94 -5.89
CA VAL A 253 4.48 10.70 -4.43
C VAL A 253 3.46 11.62 -3.73
N LYS A 254 3.41 12.89 -4.10
CA LYS A 254 2.44 13.84 -3.53
C LYS A 254 0.99 13.49 -3.89
N GLU A 255 0.76 13.03 -5.11
CA GLU A 255 -0.58 12.64 -5.56
C GLU A 255 -1.04 11.36 -4.85
N ASP A 256 -0.19 10.34 -4.78
CA ASP A 256 -0.50 9.08 -4.12
C ASP A 256 -0.75 9.29 -2.61
N LYS A 257 0.03 10.14 -1.94
CA LYS A 257 -0.20 10.48 -0.52
C LYS A 257 -1.57 11.11 -0.27
N LYS A 258 -2.11 11.89 -1.20
CA LYS A 258 -3.46 12.45 -1.07
C LYS A 258 -4.56 11.40 -1.14
N GLN A 259 -4.33 10.30 -1.86
CA GLN A 259 -5.31 9.21 -1.97
C GLN A 259 -5.42 8.38 -0.68
N PHE A 260 -4.37 8.39 0.16
CA PHE A 260 -4.32 7.68 1.44
C PHE A 260 -4.61 8.57 2.65
N ASP A 261 -5.27 9.72 2.44
CA ASP A 261 -5.64 10.61 3.54
C ASP A 261 -6.69 9.95 4.44
N ILE A 262 -6.26 9.58 5.65
CA ILE A 262 -7.11 8.98 6.69
C ILE A 262 -7.69 10.01 7.67
N ALA A 263 -7.64 11.30 7.32
CA ALA A 263 -8.17 12.38 8.17
C ALA A 263 -9.63 12.13 8.57
N PHE A 264 -10.44 11.58 7.65
CA PHE A 264 -11.83 11.21 7.94
C PHE A 264 -11.93 10.20 9.10
N LEU A 265 -11.09 9.16 9.12
CA LEU A 265 -11.06 8.18 10.21
C LEU A 265 -10.65 8.86 11.53
N GLN A 266 -9.67 9.75 11.48
CA GLN A 266 -9.22 10.52 12.64
C GLN A 266 -10.35 11.36 13.21
N TYR A 267 -11.12 12.08 12.39
CA TYR A 267 -12.26 12.89 12.84
C TYR A 267 -13.36 12.04 13.47
N ILE A 268 -13.67 10.88 12.90
CA ILE A 268 -14.65 9.94 13.49
C ILE A 268 -14.19 9.50 14.89
N LEU A 269 -12.95 9.03 15.02
CA LEU A 269 -12.40 8.54 16.29
C LEU A 269 -12.35 9.65 17.34
N LEU A 270 -11.97 10.88 16.96
CA LEU A 270 -11.98 12.03 17.84
C LEU A 270 -13.40 12.45 18.27
N ALA A 271 -14.39 12.34 17.38
CA ALA A 271 -15.77 12.59 17.72
C ALA A 271 -16.28 11.58 18.78
N PHE A 272 -15.99 10.28 18.63
CA PHE A 272 -16.30 9.26 19.62
C PHE A 272 -15.59 9.53 20.96
N ALA A 273 -14.30 9.88 20.91
CA ALA A 273 -13.53 10.21 22.11
C ALA A 273 -14.12 11.46 22.83
N GLY A 274 -14.55 12.47 22.07
CA GLY A 274 -15.23 13.65 22.58
C GLY A 274 -16.56 13.29 23.26
N ILE A 275 -17.40 12.48 22.64
CA ILE A 275 -18.68 12.02 23.23
C ILE A 275 -18.42 11.27 24.54
N ALA A 276 -17.43 10.35 24.54
CA ALA A 276 -17.08 9.59 25.75
C ALA A 276 -16.58 10.47 26.91
N LEU A 277 -16.09 11.66 26.64
CA LEU A 277 -15.61 12.63 27.65
C LEU A 277 -16.77 13.44 28.24
N PHE A 278 -17.87 13.61 27.50
CA PHE A 278 -19.04 14.40 27.92
C PHE A 278 -20.16 13.57 28.56
N VAL A 279 -20.15 12.25 28.46
CA VAL A 279 -21.08 11.32 29.10
C VAL A 279 -20.58 10.88 30.48
#